data_e67011b70ec0c587e79e7a83aac5aa4a
#
_entry.id   e67011b70ec0c587e79e7a83aac5aa4a
#
_cell.length_a   1.000
_cell.length_b   1.000
_cell.length_c   1.000
_cell.angle_alpha   90.00
_cell.angle_beta   90.00
_cell.angle_gamma   90.00
#
_symmetry.space_group_name_H-M   'P 1'
#
loop_
_entity.id
_entity.type
_entity.pdbx_description
1 polymer ?
#
loop_
_entity_poly.entity_id
_entity_poly.type
_entity_poly.pdbx_seq_one_letter_code
_entity_poly.pdbx_strand_id
1 'polypeptide(L)'
;MLEQLRTYMEKQNLDGFFVQNHENVRYISGYTSDDAYLLITRGRQFLITDPRYTEHAQAECPDYTILNWRGAAPNVGEYAAQLAEQEGLKAVGFEKDLLTVKFHEALCTAPHTEWIGTEGVIEEFRSVKTPEEIEKLKVACDIASRAFERIIKDIRVGVTEKELASRLSHYMVMEGSDTKPYGNILISGARTCLLYTSRCV
;
A
#
# COMPACT_ATOMS: atom_id res chain seq x y z
N MET A 1 -4.80 -2.22 14.75
CA MET A 1 -3.90 -2.62 13.65
C MET A 1 -2.46 -2.75 14.12
N LEU A 2 -1.85 -1.71 14.66
CA LEU A 2 -0.48 -1.76 15.21
C LEU A 2 -0.32 -2.87 16.28
N GLU A 3 -1.29 -3.01 17.19
CA GLU A 3 -1.27 -4.05 18.22
C GLU A 3 -1.41 -5.48 17.65
N GLN A 4 -2.11 -5.65 16.54
CA GLN A 4 -2.18 -6.95 15.86
C GLN A 4 -0.80 -7.35 15.30
N LEU A 5 -0.08 -6.38 14.71
CA LEU A 5 1.28 -6.61 14.22
C LEU A 5 2.24 -6.93 15.38
N ARG A 6 2.16 -6.21 16.49
CA ARG A 6 2.95 -6.51 17.71
C ARG A 6 2.65 -7.89 18.26
N THR A 7 1.37 -8.27 18.32
CA THR A 7 0.97 -9.63 18.76
C THR A 7 1.53 -10.71 17.82
N TYR A 8 1.57 -10.45 16.50
CA TYR A 8 2.19 -11.34 15.54
C TYR A 8 3.71 -11.43 15.79
N MET A 9 4.38 -10.29 15.97
CA MET A 9 5.82 -10.24 16.26
C MET A 9 6.18 -11.05 17.50
N GLU A 10 5.40 -10.94 18.58
CA GLU A 10 5.59 -11.70 19.81
C GLU A 10 5.50 -13.21 19.55
N LYS A 11 4.47 -13.67 18.83
CA LYS A 11 4.27 -15.09 18.49
C LYS A 11 5.41 -15.67 17.64
N GLN A 12 6.01 -14.83 16.78
CA GLN A 12 7.11 -15.23 15.89
C GLN A 12 8.50 -14.94 16.49
N ASN A 13 8.59 -14.45 17.73
CA ASN A 13 9.83 -14.02 18.38
C ASN A 13 10.60 -12.95 17.58
N LEU A 14 9.90 -12.04 16.93
CA LEU A 14 10.49 -10.90 16.24
C LEU A 14 10.63 -9.71 17.19
N ASP A 15 11.75 -9.00 17.09
CA ASP A 15 12.00 -7.76 17.81
C ASP A 15 11.48 -6.53 17.06
N GLY A 16 11.41 -6.64 15.73
CA GLY A 16 10.90 -5.61 14.85
C GLY A 16 10.18 -6.17 13.61
N PHE A 17 9.48 -5.28 12.92
CA PHE A 17 8.88 -5.56 11.61
C PHE A 17 9.05 -4.36 10.69
N PHE A 18 9.63 -4.58 9.52
CA PHE A 18 9.81 -3.57 8.49
C PHE A 18 8.71 -3.68 7.46
N VAL A 19 7.96 -2.58 7.28
CA VAL A 19 6.84 -2.49 6.33
C VAL A 19 7.24 -1.59 5.18
N GLN A 20 7.16 -2.13 3.97
CA GLN A 20 7.52 -1.43 2.74
C GLN A 20 6.31 -1.23 1.80
N ASN A 21 5.37 -2.16 1.80
CA ASN A 21 4.18 -2.06 0.97
C ASN A 21 3.40 -0.79 1.33
N HIS A 22 3.19 0.08 0.35
CA HIS A 22 2.51 1.35 0.52
C HIS A 22 1.10 1.21 1.15
N GLU A 23 0.33 0.22 0.69
CA GLU A 23 -1.00 -0.05 1.24
C GLU A 23 -0.93 -0.53 2.70
N ASN A 24 0.12 -1.27 3.05
CA ASN A 24 0.34 -1.76 4.41
C ASN A 24 0.88 -0.66 5.33
N VAL A 25 1.76 0.20 4.83
CA VAL A 25 2.19 1.42 5.53
C VAL A 25 0.95 2.25 5.89
N ARG A 26 0.09 2.55 4.91
CA ARG A 26 -1.15 3.30 5.13
C ARG A 26 -2.09 2.60 6.12
N TYR A 27 -2.23 1.27 6.02
CA TYR A 27 -3.10 0.50 6.90
C TYR A 27 -2.64 0.52 8.36
N ILE A 28 -1.32 0.41 8.59
CA ILE A 28 -0.75 0.38 9.94
C ILE A 28 -0.65 1.77 10.57
N SER A 29 -0.23 2.79 9.79
CA SER A 29 0.06 4.13 10.30
C SER A 29 -1.03 5.17 10.06
N GLY A 30 -1.88 4.95 9.05
CA GLY A 30 -2.81 5.97 8.55
C GLY A 30 -2.18 6.98 7.57
N TYR A 31 -0.86 6.90 7.33
CA TYR A 31 -0.14 7.83 6.46
C TYR A 31 -0.63 7.76 5.02
N THR A 32 -0.92 8.89 4.40
CA THR A 32 -1.59 8.94 3.09
C THR A 32 -0.66 9.12 1.90
N SER A 33 0.61 9.52 2.12
CA SER A 33 1.60 9.65 1.05
C SER A 33 2.27 8.32 0.74
N ASP A 34 2.85 8.20 -0.45
CA ASP A 34 3.45 6.98 -1.00
C ASP A 34 4.97 6.85 -0.79
N ASP A 35 5.62 7.84 -0.17
CA ASP A 35 7.06 7.80 0.13
C ASP A 35 7.27 7.60 1.64
N ALA A 36 6.97 6.41 2.12
CA ALA A 36 7.21 6.05 3.52
C ALA A 36 7.43 4.55 3.72
N TYR A 37 8.17 4.25 4.78
CA TYR A 37 8.45 2.91 5.28
C TYR A 37 8.24 2.92 6.80
N LEU A 38 7.86 1.78 7.37
CA LEU A 38 7.74 1.68 8.82
C LEU A 38 8.77 0.70 9.36
N LEU A 39 9.37 1.03 10.49
CA LEU A 39 10.01 0.07 11.36
C LEU A 39 9.24 0.07 12.68
N ILE A 40 8.55 -1.03 12.95
CA ILE A 40 7.76 -1.23 14.15
C ILE A 40 8.55 -2.12 15.08
N THR A 41 8.77 -1.68 16.30
CA THR A 41 9.36 -2.48 17.38
C THR A 41 8.31 -2.84 18.43
N ARG A 42 8.67 -3.61 19.42
CA ARG A 42 7.75 -3.96 20.52
C ARG A 42 7.22 -2.74 21.29
N GLY A 43 8.02 -1.67 21.40
CA GLY A 43 7.65 -0.47 22.17
C GLY A 43 7.66 0.84 21.39
N ARG A 44 8.19 0.87 20.17
CA ARG A 44 8.35 2.09 19.37
C ARG A 44 7.84 1.88 17.95
N GLN A 45 7.50 2.96 17.28
CA GLN A 45 7.14 2.98 15.88
C GLN A 45 7.84 4.13 15.16
N PHE A 46 8.51 3.80 14.08
CA PHE A 46 9.24 4.74 13.24
C PHE A 46 8.60 4.81 11.88
N LEU A 47 8.43 6.03 11.37
CA LEU A 47 8.07 6.29 10.00
C LEU A 47 9.27 6.93 9.31
N ILE A 48 9.81 6.24 8.34
CA ILE A 48 11.01 6.63 7.59
C ILE A 48 10.54 7.21 6.26
N THR A 49 10.87 8.46 5.99
CA THR A 49 10.45 9.16 4.77
C THR A 49 11.54 10.09 4.23
N ASP A 50 11.22 10.82 3.16
CA ASP A 50 12.07 11.88 2.58
C ASP A 50 11.81 13.22 3.29
N PRO A 51 12.80 14.12 3.41
CA PRO A 51 12.64 15.44 4.03
C PRO A 51 11.47 16.27 3.50
N ARG A 52 11.07 16.09 2.25
CA ARG A 52 9.92 16.79 1.64
C ARG A 52 8.57 16.46 2.28
N TYR A 53 8.48 15.32 2.94
CA TYR A 53 7.25 14.80 3.53
C TYR A 53 7.22 14.87 5.06
N THR A 54 8.25 15.42 5.70
CA THR A 54 8.40 15.44 7.17
C THR A 54 7.22 16.10 7.87
N GLU A 55 6.82 17.31 7.43
CA GLU A 55 5.71 18.05 8.04
C GLU A 55 4.38 17.31 7.86
N HIS A 56 4.16 16.74 6.68
CA HIS A 56 2.98 15.94 6.39
C HIS A 56 2.92 14.68 7.28
N ALA A 57 4.04 13.96 7.41
CA ALA A 57 4.12 12.78 8.26
C ALA A 57 3.91 13.12 9.74
N GLN A 58 4.45 14.24 10.22
CA GLN A 58 4.22 14.71 11.59
C GLN A 58 2.76 15.06 11.87
N ALA A 59 2.08 15.65 10.88
CA ALA A 59 0.67 16.02 11.01
C ALA A 59 -0.26 14.80 11.03
N GLU A 60 -0.02 13.80 10.16
CA GLU A 60 -0.87 12.62 10.06
C GLU A 60 -0.52 11.52 11.06
N CYS A 61 0.75 11.40 11.45
CA CYS A 61 1.26 10.32 12.30
C CYS A 61 1.98 10.87 13.55
N PRO A 62 1.30 11.65 14.42
CA PRO A 62 1.93 12.29 15.58
C PRO A 62 2.49 11.29 16.60
N ASP A 63 2.00 10.04 16.62
CA ASP A 63 2.45 8.98 17.50
C ASP A 63 3.70 8.24 16.99
N TYR A 64 4.19 8.59 15.78
CA TYR A 64 5.37 7.99 15.18
C TYR A 64 6.60 8.87 15.35
N THR A 65 7.75 8.24 15.53
CA THR A 65 9.03 8.94 15.39
C THR A 65 9.33 9.09 13.90
N ILE A 66 9.23 10.33 13.38
CA ILE A 66 9.46 10.60 11.95
C ILE A 66 10.97 10.75 11.72
N LEU A 67 11.50 9.96 10.79
CA LEU A 67 12.91 9.90 10.45
C LEU A 67 13.13 10.15 8.96
N ASN A 68 14.20 10.87 8.64
CA ASN A 68 14.61 11.16 7.27
C ASN A 68 15.83 10.32 6.91
N TRP A 69 15.69 9.48 5.88
CA TRP A 69 16.78 8.63 5.43
C TRP A 69 17.74 9.36 4.48
N ARG A 70 17.21 10.31 3.68
CA ARG A 70 18.01 11.01 2.66
C ARG A 70 19.05 11.92 3.32
N GLY A 71 20.31 11.73 2.94
CA GLY A 71 21.45 12.42 3.54
C GLY A 71 22.03 11.74 4.79
N ALA A 72 21.32 10.77 5.37
CA ALA A 72 21.81 9.96 6.49
C ALA A 72 22.37 8.60 6.04
N ALA A 73 21.87 8.06 4.91
CA ALA A 73 22.37 6.83 4.32
C ALA A 73 22.29 6.89 2.78
N PRO A 74 23.02 6.02 2.06
CA PRO A 74 23.00 5.95 0.59
C PRO A 74 21.62 5.58 0.02
N ASN A 75 20.85 4.78 0.75
CA ASN A 75 19.49 4.35 0.41
C ASN A 75 18.70 3.99 1.67
N VAL A 76 17.38 3.83 1.51
CA VAL A 76 16.48 3.54 2.63
C VAL A 76 16.71 2.17 3.26
N GLY A 77 17.18 1.19 2.50
CA GLY A 77 17.48 -0.16 3.03
C GLY A 77 18.66 -0.12 4.01
N GLU A 78 19.76 0.55 3.66
CA GLU A 78 20.90 0.76 4.58
C GLU A 78 20.50 1.62 5.78
N TYR A 79 19.63 2.61 5.60
CA TYR A 79 19.10 3.40 6.71
C TYR A 79 18.28 2.55 7.67
N ALA A 80 17.40 1.69 7.16
CA ALA A 80 16.63 0.77 7.98
C ALA A 80 17.52 -0.24 8.72
N ALA A 81 18.59 -0.71 8.06
CA ALA A 81 19.60 -1.56 8.68
C ALA A 81 20.31 -0.87 9.86
N GLN A 82 20.78 0.36 9.65
CA GLN A 82 21.40 1.17 10.71
C GLN A 82 20.44 1.43 11.87
N LEU A 83 19.18 1.74 11.58
CA LEU A 83 18.16 1.96 12.61
C LEU A 83 17.87 0.68 13.41
N ALA A 84 17.80 -0.47 12.76
CA ALA A 84 17.60 -1.76 13.42
C ALA A 84 18.77 -2.07 14.40
N GLU A 85 20.00 -1.79 13.98
CA GLU A 85 21.20 -1.91 14.83
C GLU A 85 21.16 -0.93 16.02
N GLN A 86 20.81 0.32 15.80
CA GLN A 86 20.68 1.34 16.83
C GLN A 86 19.63 0.99 17.89
N GLU A 87 18.53 0.38 17.46
CA GLU A 87 17.46 -0.11 18.34
C GLU A 87 17.80 -1.48 18.97
N GLY A 88 18.93 -2.09 18.62
CA GLY A 88 19.39 -3.36 19.16
C GLY A 88 18.51 -4.56 18.73
N LEU A 89 17.85 -4.47 17.58
CA LEU A 89 16.96 -5.50 17.08
C LEU A 89 17.77 -6.69 16.52
N LYS A 90 17.50 -7.89 17.02
CA LYS A 90 18.18 -9.12 16.58
C LYS A 90 17.43 -9.87 15.48
N ALA A 91 16.10 -9.82 15.50
CA ALA A 91 15.25 -10.49 14.54
C ALA A 91 14.19 -9.52 14.03
N VAL A 92 14.24 -9.17 12.74
CA VAL A 92 13.30 -8.24 12.10
C VAL A 92 12.58 -8.92 10.95
N GLY A 93 11.25 -9.01 11.05
CA GLY A 93 10.40 -9.47 9.95
C GLY A 93 10.33 -8.43 8.84
N PHE A 94 10.17 -8.85 7.60
CA PHE A 94 9.92 -7.96 6.47
C PHE A 94 9.02 -8.62 5.41
N GLU A 95 8.42 -7.80 4.56
CA GLU A 95 7.53 -8.24 3.46
C GLU A 95 8.37 -8.72 2.27
N LYS A 96 8.59 -10.04 2.14
CA LYS A 96 9.47 -10.61 1.11
C LYS A 96 8.91 -10.50 -0.31
N ASP A 97 7.58 -10.38 -0.46
CA ASP A 97 6.92 -10.43 -1.77
C ASP A 97 7.18 -9.20 -2.64
N LEU A 98 7.53 -8.07 -2.02
CA LEU A 98 7.76 -6.80 -2.69
C LEU A 98 9.21 -6.34 -2.64
N LEU A 99 10.04 -7.01 -1.85
CA LEU A 99 11.43 -6.62 -1.70
C LEU A 99 12.25 -7.02 -2.93
N THR A 100 12.95 -6.06 -3.52
CA THR A 100 13.94 -6.39 -4.56
C THR A 100 15.19 -7.00 -3.91
N VAL A 101 15.93 -7.84 -4.65
CA VAL A 101 17.19 -8.40 -4.18
C VAL A 101 18.15 -7.30 -3.71
N LYS A 102 18.28 -6.21 -4.48
CA LYS A 102 19.11 -5.06 -4.11
C LYS A 102 18.69 -4.43 -2.77
N PHE A 103 17.39 -4.34 -2.50
CA PHE A 103 16.92 -3.79 -1.23
C PHE A 103 17.24 -4.74 -0.08
N HIS A 104 17.04 -6.04 -0.28
CA HIS A 104 17.40 -7.06 0.71
C HIS A 104 18.89 -7.04 1.04
N GLU A 105 19.75 -6.94 0.02
CA GLU A 105 21.20 -6.78 0.23
C GLU A 105 21.52 -5.54 1.09
N ALA A 106 20.81 -4.43 0.88
CA ALA A 106 20.96 -3.23 1.68
C ALA A 106 20.52 -3.42 3.15
N LEU A 107 19.44 -4.15 3.40
CA LEU A 107 19.03 -4.52 4.76
C LEU A 107 20.08 -5.41 5.44
N CYS A 108 20.67 -6.35 4.71
CA CYS A 108 21.69 -7.27 5.23
C CYS A 108 23.03 -6.60 5.54
N THR A 109 23.18 -5.29 5.38
CA THR A 109 24.36 -4.54 5.86
C THR A 109 24.42 -4.44 7.39
N ALA A 110 23.33 -4.70 8.10
CA ALA A 110 23.29 -4.81 9.57
C ALA A 110 23.82 -6.18 10.02
N PRO A 111 25.06 -6.29 10.57
CA PRO A 111 25.68 -7.58 10.84
C PRO A 111 25.09 -8.32 12.06
N HIS A 112 24.36 -7.63 12.92
CA HIS A 112 23.79 -8.20 14.15
C HIS A 112 22.26 -8.36 14.09
N THR A 113 21.66 -8.03 12.96
CA THR A 113 20.21 -8.16 12.74
C THR A 113 19.93 -9.25 11.71
N GLU A 114 19.16 -10.25 12.10
CA GLU A 114 18.62 -11.26 11.19
C GLU A 114 17.34 -10.72 10.55
N TRP A 115 17.32 -10.66 9.22
CA TRP A 115 16.15 -10.23 8.45
C TRP A 115 15.35 -11.46 8.00
N ILE A 116 14.11 -11.58 8.51
CA ILE A 116 13.24 -12.75 8.33
C ILE A 116 12.12 -12.40 7.35
N GLY A 117 12.15 -13.00 6.17
CA GLY A 117 11.12 -12.80 5.15
C GLY A 117 9.78 -13.41 5.54
N THR A 118 8.74 -12.60 5.58
CA THR A 118 7.36 -13.01 5.85
C THR A 118 6.48 -12.79 4.62
N GLU A 119 5.32 -13.42 4.56
CA GLU A 119 4.40 -13.37 3.43
C GLU A 119 2.97 -13.17 3.91
N GLY A 120 2.28 -12.18 3.34
CA GLY A 120 0.84 -11.98 3.53
C GLY A 120 0.38 -11.59 4.94
N VAL A 121 1.29 -11.18 5.85
CA VAL A 121 0.97 -10.94 7.27
C VAL A 121 -0.03 -9.81 7.44
N ILE A 122 0.26 -8.66 6.85
CA ILE A 122 -0.58 -7.47 6.99
C ILE A 122 -1.80 -7.58 6.07
N GLU A 123 -1.66 -8.25 4.93
CA GLU A 123 -2.75 -8.57 4.02
C GLU A 123 -3.81 -9.44 4.70
N GLU A 124 -3.42 -10.38 5.56
CA GLU A 124 -4.36 -11.17 6.36
C GLU A 124 -5.15 -10.27 7.31
N PHE A 125 -4.50 -9.31 7.98
CA PHE A 125 -5.22 -8.34 8.83
C PHE A 125 -6.19 -7.48 8.01
N ARG A 126 -5.79 -7.04 6.81
CA ARG A 126 -6.61 -6.26 5.88
C ARG A 126 -7.75 -7.06 5.25
N SER A 127 -7.69 -8.39 5.27
CA SER A 127 -8.74 -9.24 4.68
C SER A 127 -10.07 -9.10 5.40
N VAL A 128 -10.05 -8.91 6.72
CA VAL A 128 -11.23 -8.68 7.56
C VAL A 128 -11.41 -7.17 7.77
N LYS A 129 -12.45 -6.61 7.15
CA LYS A 129 -12.71 -5.16 7.15
C LYS A 129 -13.40 -4.72 8.43
N THR A 130 -13.00 -3.56 8.96
CA THR A 130 -13.71 -2.90 10.06
C THR A 130 -15.03 -2.31 9.57
N PRO A 131 -15.96 -1.97 10.48
CA PRO A 131 -17.20 -1.27 10.11
C PRO A 131 -16.95 0.03 9.32
N GLU A 132 -15.94 0.81 9.72
CA GLU A 132 -15.56 2.07 9.07
C GLU A 132 -15.02 1.84 7.65
N GLU A 133 -14.22 0.77 7.46
CA GLU A 133 -13.72 0.38 6.14
C GLU A 133 -14.85 -0.11 5.24
N ILE A 134 -15.84 -0.83 5.79
CA ILE A 134 -17.04 -1.25 5.06
C ILE A 134 -17.82 -0.03 4.57
N GLU A 135 -18.01 1.00 5.39
CA GLU A 135 -18.70 2.21 4.96
C GLU A 135 -17.95 2.94 3.84
N LYS A 136 -16.62 3.02 3.91
CA LYS A 136 -15.80 3.58 2.81
C LYS A 136 -15.95 2.76 1.51
N LEU A 137 -15.98 1.44 1.61
CA LEU A 137 -16.23 0.57 0.46
C LEU A 137 -17.61 0.78 -0.15
N LYS A 138 -18.66 0.96 0.68
CA LYS A 138 -20.02 1.27 0.19
C LYS A 138 -20.02 2.58 -0.60
N VAL A 139 -19.40 3.64 -0.06
CA VAL A 139 -19.29 4.92 -0.77
C VAL A 139 -18.58 4.75 -2.11
N ALA A 140 -17.48 4.01 -2.16
CA ALA A 140 -16.77 3.74 -3.40
C ALA A 140 -17.63 2.96 -4.43
N CYS A 141 -18.39 1.96 -3.97
CA CYS A 141 -19.34 1.22 -4.81
C CYS A 141 -20.47 2.13 -5.35
N ASP A 142 -20.99 3.01 -4.51
CA ASP A 142 -22.06 3.96 -4.92
C ASP A 142 -21.55 4.93 -6.00
N ILE A 143 -20.33 5.45 -5.86
CA ILE A 143 -19.69 6.29 -6.89
C ILE A 143 -19.61 5.53 -8.20
N ALA A 144 -19.10 4.30 -8.18
CA ALA A 144 -18.98 3.48 -9.37
C ALA A 144 -20.35 3.19 -10.01
N SER A 145 -21.36 2.89 -9.19
CA SER A 145 -22.73 2.61 -9.65
C SER A 145 -23.35 3.83 -10.33
N ARG A 146 -23.26 5.01 -9.72
CA ARG A 146 -23.78 6.26 -10.32
C ARG A 146 -23.07 6.60 -11.64
N ALA A 147 -21.75 6.45 -11.69
CA ALA A 147 -20.99 6.67 -12.91
C ALA A 147 -21.40 5.68 -14.01
N PHE A 148 -21.66 4.42 -13.64
CA PHE A 148 -22.13 3.38 -14.56
C PHE A 148 -23.53 3.68 -15.11
N GLU A 149 -24.46 4.11 -14.28
CA GLU A 149 -25.81 4.54 -14.70
C GLU A 149 -25.79 5.71 -15.69
N ARG A 150 -24.78 6.57 -15.59
CA ARG A 150 -24.58 7.68 -16.53
C ARG A 150 -24.04 7.18 -17.86
N ILE A 151 -22.98 6.34 -17.85
CA ILE A 151 -22.30 5.91 -19.07
C ILE A 151 -23.18 5.03 -19.95
N ILE A 152 -24.10 4.24 -19.38
CA ILE A 152 -25.06 3.42 -20.14
C ILE A 152 -25.86 4.28 -21.13
N LYS A 153 -26.20 5.51 -20.79
CA LYS A 153 -26.96 6.44 -21.63
C LYS A 153 -26.15 6.96 -22.81
N ASP A 154 -24.85 6.86 -22.78
CA ASP A 154 -23.92 7.29 -23.83
C ASP A 154 -23.62 6.16 -24.84
N ILE A 155 -24.00 4.92 -24.53
CA ILE A 155 -23.76 3.76 -25.40
C ILE A 155 -24.72 3.83 -26.60
N ARG A 156 -24.14 4.05 -27.79
CA ARG A 156 -24.88 4.13 -29.06
C ARG A 156 -23.98 3.72 -30.21
N VAL A 157 -24.60 3.38 -31.32
CA VAL A 157 -23.87 3.07 -32.56
C VAL A 157 -23.02 4.26 -33.00
N GLY A 158 -21.75 3.99 -33.31
CA GLY A 158 -20.76 5.00 -33.73
C GLY A 158 -19.91 5.58 -32.62
N VAL A 159 -20.19 5.30 -31.32
CA VAL A 159 -19.34 5.68 -30.23
C VAL A 159 -18.18 4.67 -30.11
N THR A 160 -16.97 5.16 -29.95
CA THR A 160 -15.78 4.32 -29.78
C THR A 160 -15.57 3.88 -28.33
N GLU A 161 -14.92 2.73 -28.12
CA GLU A 161 -14.51 2.25 -26.79
C GLU A 161 -13.70 3.31 -26.02
N LYS A 162 -12.80 4.02 -26.72
CA LYS A 162 -11.96 5.07 -26.16
C LYS A 162 -12.77 6.27 -25.64
N GLU A 163 -13.79 6.69 -26.39
CA GLU A 163 -14.69 7.78 -25.97
C GLU A 163 -15.48 7.37 -24.73
N LEU A 164 -16.04 6.16 -24.70
CA LEU A 164 -16.75 5.65 -23.53
C LEU A 164 -15.83 5.54 -22.31
N ALA A 165 -14.62 5.01 -22.48
CA ALA A 165 -13.66 4.91 -21.39
C ALA A 165 -13.30 6.29 -20.80
N SER A 166 -13.09 7.29 -21.67
CA SER A 166 -12.83 8.66 -21.25
C SER A 166 -14.00 9.28 -20.49
N ARG A 167 -15.22 9.11 -21.00
CA ARG A 167 -16.45 9.62 -20.34
C ARG A 167 -16.69 8.92 -19.00
N LEU A 168 -16.50 7.60 -18.91
CA LEU A 168 -16.65 6.86 -17.67
C LEU A 168 -15.68 7.38 -16.61
N SER A 169 -14.41 7.59 -16.97
CA SER A 169 -13.43 8.18 -16.06
C SER A 169 -13.85 9.58 -15.57
N HIS A 170 -14.37 10.41 -16.49
CA HIS A 170 -14.91 11.73 -16.14
C HIS A 170 -16.11 11.63 -15.18
N TYR A 171 -17.06 10.73 -15.44
CA TYR A 171 -18.21 10.55 -14.57
C TYR A 171 -17.81 10.06 -13.19
N MET A 172 -16.85 9.16 -13.06
CA MET A 172 -16.36 8.71 -11.75
C MET A 172 -15.78 9.87 -10.93
N VAL A 173 -14.98 10.74 -11.54
CA VAL A 173 -14.46 11.94 -10.86
C VAL A 173 -15.60 12.89 -10.46
N MET A 174 -16.59 13.10 -11.35
CA MET A 174 -17.75 13.96 -11.06
C MET A 174 -18.66 13.40 -9.95
N GLU A 175 -18.67 12.07 -9.75
CA GLU A 175 -19.41 11.43 -8.68
C GLU A 175 -18.62 11.36 -7.36
N GLY A 176 -17.36 11.84 -7.34
CA GLY A 176 -16.57 11.97 -6.13
C GLY A 176 -15.37 11.03 -5.99
N SER A 177 -14.92 10.40 -7.09
CA SER A 177 -13.68 9.63 -7.06
C SER A 177 -12.48 10.55 -7.07
N ASP A 178 -11.56 10.39 -6.12
CA ASP A 178 -10.33 11.19 -6.03
C ASP A 178 -9.30 10.84 -7.09
N THR A 179 -9.32 9.60 -7.58
CA THR A 179 -8.33 9.10 -8.55
C THR A 179 -8.99 8.55 -9.80
N LYS A 180 -8.20 8.47 -10.88
CA LYS A 180 -8.63 7.68 -12.04
C LYS A 180 -8.84 6.24 -11.61
N PRO A 181 -9.99 5.64 -11.94
CA PRO A 181 -10.19 4.22 -11.66
C PRO A 181 -9.11 3.41 -12.38
N TYR A 182 -8.76 2.29 -11.79
CA TYR A 182 -7.93 1.27 -12.44
C TYR A 182 -8.44 1.06 -13.88
N GLY A 183 -7.54 1.06 -14.84
CA GLY A 183 -7.83 1.16 -16.29
C GLY A 183 -9.15 0.52 -16.71
N ASN A 184 -10.04 1.35 -17.26
CA ASN A 184 -11.36 0.88 -17.71
C ASN A 184 -11.18 -0.15 -18.85
N ILE A 185 -11.66 -1.36 -18.62
CA ILE A 185 -11.74 -2.38 -19.66
C ILE A 185 -13.10 -2.22 -20.35
N LEU A 186 -13.12 -1.54 -21.48
CA LEU A 186 -14.27 -1.35 -22.34
C LEU A 186 -13.97 -2.00 -23.68
N ILE A 187 -14.68 -3.07 -23.98
CA ILE A 187 -14.44 -3.91 -25.18
C ILE A 187 -15.77 -4.23 -25.82
N SER A 188 -15.83 -4.17 -27.16
CA SER A 188 -17.02 -4.49 -27.94
C SER A 188 -16.69 -5.36 -29.16
N GLY A 189 -17.70 -6.03 -29.72
CA GLY A 189 -17.62 -6.84 -30.94
C GLY A 189 -16.64 -8.02 -30.80
N ALA A 190 -15.88 -8.31 -31.85
CA ALA A 190 -14.97 -9.46 -31.92
C ALA A 190 -13.88 -9.45 -30.86
N ARG A 191 -13.53 -8.28 -30.27
CA ARG A 191 -12.52 -8.15 -29.23
C ARG A 191 -12.99 -8.65 -27.87
N THR A 192 -14.30 -8.82 -27.66
CA THR A 192 -14.84 -9.33 -26.38
C THR A 192 -14.45 -10.77 -26.09
N CYS A 193 -14.02 -11.53 -27.10
CA CYS A 193 -13.54 -12.91 -26.94
C CYS A 193 -12.32 -13.02 -26.01
N LEU A 194 -11.53 -11.95 -25.81
CA LEU A 194 -10.41 -11.93 -24.86
C LEU A 194 -10.85 -12.24 -23.41
N LEU A 195 -12.09 -11.92 -23.04
CA LEU A 195 -12.64 -12.24 -21.74
C LEU A 195 -13.08 -13.70 -21.60
N TYR A 196 -13.39 -14.37 -22.71
CA TYR A 196 -13.76 -15.79 -22.71
C TYR A 196 -12.55 -16.70 -22.76
N THR A 197 -11.47 -16.32 -23.44
CA THR A 197 -10.27 -17.14 -23.59
C THR A 197 -9.48 -17.27 -22.28
N SER A 198 -9.59 -16.32 -21.36
CA SER A 198 -9.00 -16.42 -20.03
C SER A 198 -9.73 -17.36 -19.06
N ARG A 199 -10.93 -17.85 -19.42
CA ARG A 199 -11.71 -18.81 -18.63
C ARG A 199 -11.66 -20.24 -19.16
N CYS A 200 -11.03 -20.50 -20.29
CA CYS A 200 -11.00 -21.79 -20.94
C CYS A 200 -9.69 -22.57 -20.70
N VAL A 201 -8.99 -22.26 -19.62
CA VAL A 201 -7.81 -23.04 -19.19
C VAL A 201 -8.14 -23.81 -17.94
#